data_889b4e505061ed4e4d3d0023371d399b
#
_entry.id   889b4e505061ed4e4d3d0023371d399b
#
_cell.length_a   1.000
_cell.length_b   1.000
_cell.length_c   1.000
_cell.angle_alpha   90.00
_cell.angle_beta   90.00
_cell.angle_gamma   90.00
#
_symmetry.space_group_name_H-M   'P 1'
#
loop_
_entity.id
_entity.type
_entity.pdbx_description
1 polymer ?
#
loop_
_entity_poly.entity_id
_entity_poly.type
_entity_poly.pdbx_seq_one_letter_code
_entity_poly.pdbx_strand_id
1 'polypeptide(L)'
;MGIIEKMRLDGKKGFVTGGARGIGKCTATAFAEAGADVAIVDIDFEEAQKTAREIAEKTGRKVIAIKTDCTDKDQVDAMVKQVAAELGGLNFCHNNAGICINAPAEEMTYEQWNKVININLNGIFLTDIAAGKYMLENGGGSIINTASMSAHIVNVPQPQCAYNASKAAVIQLTKSLAVEWAKRGVRVNSISPGYIGTELTLNSPTLVPLIEKWNHMSPLGRMGKPEELEAICVYLAGDTSTFTTGSDFI
;
A
#
# COMPACT_ATOMS: atom_id res chain seq x y z
N MET A 1 28.14 -8.46 6.89
CA MET A 1 26.83 -8.71 6.28
C MET A 1 26.82 -8.05 4.91
N GLY A 2 26.59 -8.84 3.86
CA GLY A 2 26.54 -8.35 2.48
C GLY A 2 25.27 -7.55 2.20
N ILE A 3 25.20 -6.82 1.08
CA ILE A 3 24.02 -5.97 0.77
C ILE A 3 22.73 -6.79 0.63
N ILE A 4 22.81 -7.97 0.02
CA ILE A 4 21.65 -8.86 -0.14
C ILE A 4 21.10 -9.31 1.23
N GLU A 5 21.98 -9.66 2.16
CA GLU A 5 21.58 -10.02 3.53
C GLU A 5 20.92 -8.87 4.27
N LYS A 6 21.39 -7.61 4.04
CA LYS A 6 20.78 -6.40 4.63
C LYS A 6 19.37 -6.10 4.07
N MET A 7 19.08 -6.54 2.85
CA MET A 7 17.77 -6.39 2.24
C MET A 7 16.74 -7.42 2.73
N ARG A 8 17.18 -8.45 3.45
CA ARG A 8 16.26 -9.42 4.04
C ARG A 8 15.44 -8.79 5.16
N LEU A 9 14.24 -9.33 5.31
CA LEU A 9 13.27 -8.91 6.34
C LEU A 9 13.12 -9.97 7.44
N ASP A 10 14.14 -10.82 7.64
CA ASP A 10 14.09 -11.88 8.64
C ASP A 10 13.78 -11.31 10.03
N GLY A 11 12.77 -11.88 10.69
CA GLY A 11 12.31 -11.43 11.99
C GLY A 11 11.45 -10.15 11.99
N LYS A 12 11.27 -9.49 10.84
CA LYS A 12 10.34 -8.36 10.71
C LYS A 12 8.90 -8.85 10.61
N LYS A 13 7.98 -8.04 11.09
CA LYS A 13 6.54 -8.27 11.07
C LYS A 13 5.85 -7.07 10.48
N GLY A 14 4.88 -7.31 9.60
CA GLY A 14 4.17 -6.22 8.98
C GLY A 14 2.76 -6.59 8.52
N PHE A 15 2.05 -5.61 8.00
CA PHE A 15 0.76 -5.84 7.34
C PHE A 15 0.66 -5.08 6.01
N VAL A 16 -0.26 -5.56 5.16
CA VAL A 16 -0.61 -4.91 3.89
C VAL A 16 -2.12 -4.74 3.83
N THR A 17 -2.60 -3.50 3.70
CA THR A 17 -4.03 -3.23 3.47
C THR A 17 -4.38 -3.36 1.99
N GLY A 18 -5.60 -3.84 1.68
CA GLY A 18 -5.93 -4.23 0.31
C GLY A 18 -5.01 -5.36 -0.18
N GLY A 19 -4.61 -6.24 0.75
CA GLY A 19 -3.60 -7.27 0.53
C GLY A 19 -4.13 -8.53 -0.15
N ALA A 20 -5.44 -8.65 -0.34
CA ALA A 20 -6.04 -9.86 -0.90
C ALA A 20 -5.73 -10.05 -2.39
N ARG A 21 -5.53 -8.99 -3.16
CA ARG A 21 -5.34 -9.01 -4.64
C ARG A 21 -4.34 -7.96 -5.12
N GLY A 22 -4.00 -8.05 -6.40
CA GLY A 22 -3.27 -7.02 -7.15
C GLY A 22 -1.93 -6.63 -6.54
N ILE A 23 -1.67 -5.32 -6.46
CA ILE A 23 -0.41 -4.78 -5.93
C ILE A 23 -0.21 -5.21 -4.46
N GLY A 24 -1.27 -5.17 -3.64
CA GLY A 24 -1.18 -5.55 -2.24
C GLY A 24 -0.78 -7.01 -2.04
N LYS A 25 -1.39 -7.95 -2.77
CA LYS A 25 -1.00 -9.38 -2.75
C LYS A 25 0.45 -9.57 -3.19
N CYS A 26 0.86 -8.88 -4.25
CA CYS A 26 2.21 -8.97 -4.79
C CYS A 26 3.25 -8.49 -3.77
N THR A 27 3.06 -7.30 -3.20
CA THR A 27 3.98 -6.76 -2.20
C THR A 27 3.99 -7.57 -0.90
N ALA A 28 2.85 -8.10 -0.45
CA ALA A 28 2.79 -9.01 0.69
C ALA A 28 3.59 -10.30 0.44
N THR A 29 3.51 -10.84 -0.78
CA THR A 29 4.30 -11.99 -1.20
C THR A 29 5.79 -11.67 -1.13
N ALA A 30 6.20 -10.54 -1.69
CA ALA A 30 7.61 -10.12 -1.67
C ALA A 30 8.16 -9.91 -0.26
N PHE A 31 7.37 -9.34 0.66
CA PHE A 31 7.77 -9.23 2.06
C PHE A 31 8.00 -10.59 2.71
N ALA A 32 7.10 -11.55 2.46
CA ALA A 32 7.25 -12.91 2.98
C ALA A 32 8.45 -13.64 2.36
N GLU A 33 8.69 -13.52 1.05
CA GLU A 33 9.87 -14.06 0.36
C GLU A 33 11.17 -13.43 0.88
N ALA A 34 11.14 -12.15 1.26
CA ALA A 34 12.27 -11.50 1.90
C ALA A 34 12.48 -11.94 3.36
N GLY A 35 11.56 -12.72 3.95
CA GLY A 35 11.72 -13.32 5.28
C GLY A 35 10.80 -12.77 6.37
N ALA A 36 9.90 -11.84 6.05
CA ALA A 36 8.97 -11.26 7.03
C ALA A 36 7.78 -12.19 7.33
N ASP A 37 7.19 -12.01 8.51
CA ASP A 37 5.83 -12.49 8.80
C ASP A 37 4.83 -11.36 8.47
N VAL A 38 3.71 -11.70 7.80
CA VAL A 38 2.84 -10.69 7.18
C VAL A 38 1.37 -10.93 7.52
N ALA A 39 0.63 -9.85 7.80
CA ALA A 39 -0.82 -9.88 7.84
C ALA A 39 -1.42 -9.33 6.55
N ILE A 40 -2.29 -10.09 5.93
CA ILE A 40 -3.12 -9.70 4.79
C ILE A 40 -4.38 -9.06 5.35
N VAL A 41 -4.51 -7.76 5.18
CA VAL A 41 -5.63 -6.97 5.71
C VAL A 41 -6.53 -6.58 4.55
N ASP A 42 -7.78 -7.01 4.57
CA ASP A 42 -8.74 -6.71 3.51
C ASP A 42 -10.18 -6.72 4.04
N ILE A 43 -11.09 -6.03 3.36
CA ILE A 43 -12.51 -6.12 3.62
C ILE A 43 -13.10 -7.45 3.09
N ASP A 44 -12.52 -7.99 2.01
CA ASP A 44 -12.82 -9.32 1.46
C ASP A 44 -12.00 -10.39 2.21
N PHE A 45 -12.57 -10.83 3.34
CA PHE A 45 -11.88 -11.76 4.24
C PHE A 45 -11.61 -13.13 3.62
N GLU A 46 -12.52 -13.64 2.79
CA GLU A 46 -12.37 -14.95 2.15
C GLU A 46 -11.17 -14.96 1.20
N GLU A 47 -11.05 -13.94 0.36
CA GLU A 47 -9.91 -13.82 -0.53
C GLU A 47 -8.61 -13.51 0.23
N ALA A 48 -8.66 -12.72 1.32
CA ALA A 48 -7.51 -12.49 2.18
C ALA A 48 -7.00 -13.79 2.81
N GLN A 49 -7.90 -14.66 3.27
CA GLN A 49 -7.53 -15.98 3.81
C GLN A 49 -6.90 -16.90 2.75
N LYS A 50 -7.44 -16.88 1.54
CA LYS A 50 -6.87 -17.65 0.41
C LYS A 50 -5.45 -17.16 0.11
N THR A 51 -5.28 -15.86 -0.07
CA THR A 51 -3.99 -15.23 -0.33
C THR A 51 -2.99 -15.50 0.80
N ALA A 52 -3.41 -15.43 2.05
CA ALA A 52 -2.55 -15.73 3.19
C ALA A 52 -2.05 -17.18 3.17
N ARG A 53 -2.92 -18.15 2.87
CA ARG A 53 -2.52 -19.57 2.71
C ARG A 53 -1.52 -19.77 1.57
N GLU A 54 -1.82 -19.22 0.39
CA GLU A 54 -0.94 -19.33 -0.78
C GLU A 54 0.46 -18.78 -0.49
N ILE A 55 0.56 -17.63 0.17
CA ILE A 55 1.85 -17.03 0.52
C ILE A 55 2.56 -17.86 1.59
N ALA A 56 1.85 -18.33 2.63
CA ALA A 56 2.43 -19.17 3.67
C ALA A 56 2.98 -20.48 3.11
N GLU A 57 2.24 -21.15 2.24
CA GLU A 57 2.68 -22.38 1.56
C GLU A 57 3.92 -22.16 0.68
N LYS A 58 3.94 -21.04 -0.06
CA LYS A 58 5.05 -20.69 -0.94
C LYS A 58 6.34 -20.35 -0.18
N THR A 59 6.22 -19.66 0.95
CA THR A 59 7.38 -19.03 1.62
C THR A 59 7.81 -19.69 2.92
N GLY A 60 6.93 -20.51 3.51
CA GLY A 60 7.12 -21.08 4.85
C GLY A 60 7.03 -20.03 5.97
N ARG A 61 6.61 -18.80 5.66
CA ARG A 61 6.47 -17.73 6.65
C ARG A 61 5.10 -17.76 7.33
N LYS A 62 5.01 -17.12 8.49
CA LYS A 62 3.72 -16.92 9.15
C LYS A 62 2.97 -15.82 8.41
N VAL A 63 1.85 -16.19 7.78
CA VAL A 63 0.98 -15.25 7.10
C VAL A 63 -0.43 -15.41 7.63
N ILE A 64 -1.04 -14.33 8.11
CA ILE A 64 -2.39 -14.31 8.68
C ILE A 64 -3.30 -13.42 7.86
N ALA A 65 -4.61 -13.63 7.95
CA ALA A 65 -5.61 -12.78 7.32
C ALA A 65 -6.46 -12.08 8.38
N ILE A 66 -6.71 -10.78 8.20
CA ILE A 66 -7.53 -9.98 9.12
C ILE A 66 -8.57 -9.22 8.31
N LYS A 67 -9.85 -9.37 8.66
CA LYS A 67 -10.93 -8.57 8.07
C LYS A 67 -10.93 -7.18 8.67
N THR A 68 -10.79 -6.14 7.84
CA THR A 68 -10.81 -4.76 8.32
C THR A 68 -11.35 -3.83 7.24
N ASP A 69 -12.31 -3.01 7.60
CA ASP A 69 -12.64 -1.79 6.85
C ASP A 69 -11.70 -0.67 7.33
N CYS A 70 -10.77 -0.27 6.48
CA CYS A 70 -9.79 0.78 6.81
C CYS A 70 -10.44 2.17 7.04
N THR A 71 -11.71 2.35 6.70
CA THR A 71 -12.47 3.59 6.97
C THR A 71 -13.09 3.63 8.37
N ASP A 72 -13.06 2.50 9.08
CA ASP A 72 -13.55 2.35 10.44
C ASP A 72 -12.38 2.38 11.44
N LYS A 73 -12.33 3.45 12.22
CA LYS A 73 -11.23 3.67 13.20
C LYS A 73 -11.10 2.54 14.22
N ASP A 74 -12.21 2.02 14.72
CA ASP A 74 -12.18 1.00 15.79
C ASP A 74 -11.71 -0.34 15.22
N GLN A 75 -12.10 -0.68 14.00
CA GLN A 75 -11.57 -1.85 13.29
C GLN A 75 -10.07 -1.72 13.01
N VAL A 76 -9.59 -0.53 12.59
CA VAL A 76 -8.17 -0.28 12.34
C VAL A 76 -7.36 -0.39 13.63
N ASP A 77 -7.83 0.19 14.74
CA ASP A 77 -7.15 0.09 16.03
C ASP A 77 -7.10 -1.37 16.54
N ALA A 78 -8.18 -2.14 16.33
CA ALA A 78 -8.23 -3.56 16.67
C ALA A 78 -7.29 -4.39 15.79
N MET A 79 -7.24 -4.11 14.50
CA MET A 79 -6.38 -4.77 13.52
C MET A 79 -4.90 -4.62 13.89
N VAL A 80 -4.42 -3.41 14.20
CA VAL A 80 -3.02 -3.19 14.58
C VAL A 80 -2.66 -3.96 15.85
N LYS A 81 -3.56 -3.98 16.86
CA LYS A 81 -3.36 -4.78 18.08
C LYS A 81 -3.31 -6.28 17.78
N GLN A 82 -4.18 -6.77 16.90
CA GLN A 82 -4.22 -8.17 16.50
C GLN A 82 -2.94 -8.56 15.74
N VAL A 83 -2.47 -7.74 14.79
CA VAL A 83 -1.20 -7.96 14.08
C VAL A 83 -0.06 -8.08 15.09
N ALA A 84 0.06 -7.12 16.01
CA ALA A 84 1.12 -7.11 16.99
C ALA A 84 1.09 -8.34 17.92
N ALA A 85 -0.10 -8.75 18.35
CA ALA A 85 -0.27 -9.91 19.20
C ALA A 85 0.03 -11.23 18.48
N GLU A 86 -0.52 -11.41 17.27
CA GLU A 86 -0.39 -12.67 16.55
C GLU A 86 0.99 -12.85 15.90
N LEU A 87 1.58 -11.79 15.33
CA LEU A 87 2.91 -11.87 14.73
C LEU A 87 4.05 -11.63 15.74
N GLY A 88 3.75 -11.13 16.93
CA GLY A 88 4.74 -10.80 17.95
C GLY A 88 5.43 -9.45 17.71
N GLY A 89 4.76 -8.49 17.12
CA GLY A 89 5.24 -7.14 16.88
C GLY A 89 4.73 -6.53 15.58
N LEU A 90 5.16 -5.28 15.30
CA LEU A 90 4.89 -4.57 14.06
C LEU A 90 6.08 -3.68 13.71
N ASN A 91 6.79 -3.98 12.64
CA ASN A 91 7.98 -3.26 12.18
C ASN A 91 7.75 -2.44 10.93
N PHE A 92 6.80 -2.86 10.08
CA PHE A 92 6.44 -2.11 8.87
C PHE A 92 4.97 -2.30 8.53
N CYS A 93 4.43 -1.35 7.76
CA CYS A 93 3.14 -1.55 7.11
C CYS A 93 3.14 -0.97 5.69
N HIS A 94 2.30 -1.55 4.84
CA HIS A 94 2.03 -1.05 3.50
C HIS A 94 0.55 -0.73 3.38
N ASN A 95 0.22 0.55 3.41
CA ASN A 95 -1.13 1.08 3.23
C ASN A 95 -1.43 1.18 1.73
N ASN A 96 -2.01 0.11 1.19
CA ASN A 96 -2.25 -0.02 -0.25
C ASN A 96 -3.73 0.03 -0.63
N ALA A 97 -4.65 -0.19 0.32
CA ALA A 97 -6.09 -0.15 0.05
C ALA A 97 -6.51 1.17 -0.63
N GLY A 98 -7.26 1.06 -1.71
CA GLY A 98 -7.73 2.23 -2.45
C GLY A 98 -8.66 1.86 -3.59
N ILE A 99 -9.45 2.85 -4.02
CA ILE A 99 -10.37 2.74 -5.15
C ILE A 99 -10.22 3.92 -6.10
N CYS A 100 -10.66 3.73 -7.35
CA CYS A 100 -10.85 4.81 -8.31
C CYS A 100 -12.29 4.79 -8.82
N ILE A 101 -12.92 5.96 -8.90
CA ILE A 101 -14.21 6.16 -9.56
C ILE A 101 -13.98 7.16 -10.70
N ASN A 102 -14.28 6.72 -11.92
CA ASN A 102 -14.20 7.56 -13.11
C ASN A 102 -15.57 8.18 -13.36
N ALA A 103 -15.64 9.50 -13.33
CA ALA A 103 -16.82 10.28 -13.68
C ALA A 103 -16.38 11.68 -14.12
N PRO A 104 -17.00 12.30 -15.15
CA PRO A 104 -16.83 13.71 -15.43
C PRO A 104 -17.04 14.55 -14.16
N ALA A 105 -16.25 15.61 -13.96
CA ALA A 105 -16.27 16.33 -12.69
C ALA A 105 -17.63 16.96 -12.39
N GLU A 106 -18.33 17.44 -13.41
CA GLU A 106 -19.68 18.00 -13.32
C GLU A 106 -20.79 16.96 -13.06
N GLU A 107 -20.50 15.66 -13.27
CA GLU A 107 -21.43 14.55 -13.06
C GLU A 107 -21.08 13.76 -11.79
N MET A 108 -19.88 13.97 -11.22
CA MET A 108 -19.44 13.25 -10.02
C MET A 108 -20.29 13.65 -8.83
N THR A 109 -21.00 12.69 -8.24
CA THR A 109 -21.81 12.97 -7.06
C THR A 109 -20.92 13.18 -5.82
N TYR A 110 -21.47 13.89 -4.83
CA TYR A 110 -20.77 14.10 -3.56
C TYR A 110 -20.47 12.77 -2.81
N GLU A 111 -21.37 11.80 -2.96
CA GLU A 111 -21.19 10.44 -2.40
C GLU A 111 -20.02 9.71 -3.07
N GLN A 112 -19.88 9.81 -4.39
CA GLN A 112 -18.75 9.23 -5.12
C GLN A 112 -17.44 9.88 -4.71
N TRP A 113 -17.41 11.21 -4.63
CA TRP A 113 -16.27 11.96 -4.13
C TRP A 113 -15.88 11.51 -2.72
N ASN A 114 -16.84 11.53 -1.78
CA ASN A 114 -16.59 11.16 -0.39
C ASN A 114 -16.13 9.71 -0.25
N LYS A 115 -16.69 8.80 -1.04
CA LYS A 115 -16.25 7.39 -1.04
C LYS A 115 -14.78 7.25 -1.39
N VAL A 116 -14.32 7.95 -2.44
CA VAL A 116 -12.90 7.93 -2.84
C VAL A 116 -12.03 8.57 -1.76
N ILE A 117 -12.38 9.75 -1.26
CA ILE A 117 -11.61 10.44 -0.21
C ILE A 117 -11.56 9.59 1.07
N ASN A 118 -12.69 9.01 1.47
CA ASN A 118 -12.76 8.25 2.70
C ASN A 118 -11.86 7.00 2.67
N ILE A 119 -11.88 6.25 1.57
CA ILE A 119 -11.05 5.06 1.44
C ILE A 119 -9.58 5.43 1.21
N ASN A 120 -9.29 6.31 0.24
CA ASN A 120 -7.92 6.56 -0.22
C ASN A 120 -7.11 7.47 0.69
N LEU A 121 -7.75 8.35 1.44
CA LEU A 121 -7.09 9.33 2.30
C LEU A 121 -7.37 9.06 3.78
N ASN A 122 -8.64 9.06 4.19
CA ASN A 122 -8.97 8.86 5.61
C ASN A 122 -8.57 7.45 6.06
N GLY A 123 -8.76 6.41 5.23
CA GLY A 123 -8.32 5.05 5.53
C GLY A 123 -6.82 4.94 5.72
N ILE A 124 -6.03 5.59 4.85
CA ILE A 124 -4.57 5.67 5.01
C ILE A 124 -4.20 6.45 6.28
N PHE A 125 -4.84 7.59 6.53
CA PHE A 125 -4.60 8.36 7.75
C PHE A 125 -4.87 7.52 9.02
N LEU A 126 -5.99 6.81 9.08
CA LEU A 126 -6.32 5.98 10.24
C LEU A 126 -5.30 4.86 10.45
N THR A 127 -4.89 4.19 9.39
CA THR A 127 -3.88 3.12 9.46
C THR A 127 -2.49 3.67 9.80
N ASP A 128 -2.08 4.81 9.22
CA ASP A 128 -0.84 5.50 9.57
C ASP A 128 -0.79 5.84 11.06
N ILE A 129 -1.87 6.43 11.60
CA ILE A 129 -1.90 6.84 13.01
C ILE A 129 -1.88 5.62 13.95
N ALA A 130 -2.65 4.57 13.66
CA ALA A 130 -2.68 3.38 14.49
C ALA A 130 -1.34 2.64 14.48
N ALA A 131 -0.77 2.38 13.29
CA ALA A 131 0.53 1.75 13.14
C ALA A 131 1.66 2.63 13.70
N GLY A 132 1.63 3.94 13.40
CA GLY A 132 2.62 4.89 13.88
C GLY A 132 2.66 4.98 15.41
N LYS A 133 1.53 5.04 16.09
CA LYS A 133 1.46 5.00 17.56
C LYS A 133 2.15 3.75 18.12
N TYR A 134 1.80 2.58 17.59
CA TYR A 134 2.43 1.34 18.00
C TYR A 134 3.95 1.38 17.79
N MET A 135 4.40 1.77 16.59
CA MET A 135 5.83 1.85 16.26
C MET A 135 6.60 2.84 17.13
N LEU A 136 6.02 4.01 17.42
CA LEU A 136 6.61 5.04 18.27
C LEU A 136 6.83 4.57 19.72
N GLU A 137 6.00 3.66 20.21
CA GLU A 137 6.07 3.08 21.54
C GLU A 137 6.95 1.82 21.60
N ASN A 138 7.23 1.19 20.45
CA ASN A 138 7.90 -0.12 20.38
C ASN A 138 9.19 -0.12 19.53
N GLY A 139 9.92 0.98 19.51
CA GLY A 139 11.27 1.02 18.96
C GLY A 139 11.39 1.42 17.49
N GLY A 140 10.33 1.99 16.94
CA GLY A 140 10.34 2.52 15.57
C GLY A 140 9.75 1.56 14.53
N GLY A 141 9.79 1.99 13.26
CA GLY A 141 9.25 1.20 12.16
C GLY A 141 9.26 1.94 10.82
N SER A 142 8.63 1.34 9.82
CA SER A 142 8.51 1.88 8.48
C SER A 142 7.08 1.81 7.95
N ILE A 143 6.56 2.92 7.48
CA ILE A 143 5.25 3.03 6.86
C ILE A 143 5.43 3.32 5.37
N ILE A 144 4.74 2.58 4.52
CA ILE A 144 4.74 2.73 3.07
C ILE A 144 3.31 3.03 2.64
N ASN A 145 3.08 4.18 2.02
CA ASN A 145 1.77 4.59 1.52
C ASN A 145 1.71 4.45 -0.01
N THR A 146 0.65 3.86 -0.53
CA THR A 146 0.41 3.83 -1.97
C THR A 146 -0.29 5.10 -2.42
N ALA A 147 0.49 6.01 -2.99
CA ALA A 147 -0.02 7.17 -3.72
C ALA A 147 -0.33 6.78 -5.18
N SER A 148 0.07 7.56 -6.16
CA SER A 148 -0.08 7.29 -7.59
C SER A 148 0.67 8.34 -8.41
N MET A 149 1.08 8.01 -9.63
CA MET A 149 1.50 9.03 -10.60
C MET A 149 0.43 10.11 -10.81
N SER A 150 -0.85 9.76 -10.56
CA SER A 150 -2.00 10.70 -10.64
C SER A 150 -1.94 11.83 -9.62
N ALA A 151 -1.04 11.75 -8.64
CA ALA A 151 -0.74 12.85 -7.73
C ALA A 151 0.18 13.90 -8.36
N HIS A 152 0.87 13.57 -9.44
CA HIS A 152 1.87 14.40 -10.11
C HIS A 152 1.41 14.88 -11.48
N ILE A 153 0.57 14.09 -12.15
CA ILE A 153 0.03 14.37 -13.47
C ILE A 153 -1.49 14.17 -13.49
N VAL A 154 -2.14 14.68 -14.53
CA VAL A 154 -3.55 14.35 -14.80
C VAL A 154 -3.61 13.28 -15.87
N ASN A 155 -4.17 12.13 -15.52
CA ASN A 155 -4.34 11.02 -16.44
C ASN A 155 -5.42 11.33 -17.48
N VAL A 156 -5.16 10.95 -18.71
CA VAL A 156 -6.13 11.10 -19.83
C VAL A 156 -6.26 9.77 -20.56
N PRO A 157 -7.48 9.38 -21.02
CA PRO A 157 -8.70 10.21 -21.12
C PRO A 157 -9.63 10.09 -19.89
N GLN A 158 -9.32 9.24 -18.91
CA GLN A 158 -10.24 8.97 -17.81
C GLN A 158 -10.40 10.15 -16.86
N PRO A 159 -11.63 10.64 -16.62
CA PRO A 159 -11.91 11.66 -15.63
C PRO A 159 -11.93 11.03 -14.23
N GLN A 160 -11.04 11.47 -13.33
CA GLN A 160 -10.87 10.86 -12.00
C GLN A 160 -10.43 11.90 -10.94
N CYS A 161 -11.06 13.07 -10.91
CA CYS A 161 -10.61 14.20 -10.08
C CYS A 161 -10.50 13.86 -8.59
N ALA A 162 -11.44 13.11 -8.02
CA ALA A 162 -11.42 12.68 -6.61
C ALA A 162 -10.20 11.76 -6.34
N TYR A 163 -9.89 10.86 -7.24
CA TYR A 163 -8.73 9.98 -7.12
C TYR A 163 -7.42 10.78 -7.13
N ASN A 164 -7.25 11.67 -8.12
CA ASN A 164 -6.06 12.52 -8.24
C ASN A 164 -5.86 13.35 -6.97
N ALA A 165 -6.92 14.02 -6.50
CA ALA A 165 -6.90 14.80 -5.27
C ALA A 165 -6.51 13.95 -4.03
N SER A 166 -7.12 12.76 -3.89
CA SER A 166 -6.82 11.86 -2.77
C SER A 166 -5.36 11.41 -2.76
N LYS A 167 -4.80 11.06 -3.93
CA LYS A 167 -3.43 10.58 -4.04
C LYS A 167 -2.39 11.70 -3.86
N ALA A 168 -2.68 12.91 -4.29
CA ALA A 168 -1.87 14.09 -3.98
C ALA A 168 -1.84 14.38 -2.46
N ALA A 169 -2.99 14.27 -1.79
CA ALA A 169 -3.08 14.44 -0.35
C ALA A 169 -2.28 13.35 0.41
N VAL A 170 -2.26 12.10 -0.06
CA VAL A 170 -1.46 11.01 0.54
C VAL A 170 0.03 11.34 0.52
N ILE A 171 0.56 11.90 -0.57
CA ILE A 171 1.97 12.31 -0.64
C ILE A 171 2.27 13.38 0.42
N GLN A 172 1.40 14.37 0.57
CA GLN A 172 1.61 15.43 1.54
C GLN A 172 1.46 14.93 2.99
N LEU A 173 0.50 14.03 3.25
CA LEU A 173 0.36 13.34 4.53
C LEU A 173 1.64 12.56 4.88
N THR A 174 2.17 11.77 3.93
CA THR A 174 3.43 11.04 4.06
C THR A 174 4.58 11.94 4.50
N LYS A 175 4.75 13.09 3.84
CA LYS A 175 5.81 14.06 4.18
C LYS A 175 5.62 14.65 5.58
N SER A 176 4.38 14.98 5.95
CA SER A 176 4.06 15.54 7.26
C SER A 176 4.41 14.56 8.38
N LEU A 177 3.93 13.32 8.28
CA LEU A 177 4.20 12.28 9.28
C LEU A 177 5.69 11.92 9.33
N ALA A 178 6.38 11.91 8.19
CA ALA A 178 7.82 11.69 8.14
C ALA A 178 8.60 12.71 8.96
N VAL A 179 8.27 14.00 8.84
CA VAL A 179 8.91 15.08 9.61
C VAL A 179 8.60 14.97 11.11
N GLU A 180 7.35 14.66 11.47
CA GLU A 180 6.93 14.56 12.86
C GLU A 180 7.56 13.36 13.58
N TRP A 181 7.78 12.24 12.89
CA TRP A 181 8.11 10.96 13.52
C TRP A 181 9.56 10.50 13.31
N ALA A 182 10.31 11.11 12.38
CA ALA A 182 11.68 10.69 12.05
C ALA A 182 12.61 10.63 13.27
N LYS A 183 12.61 11.66 14.11
CA LYS A 183 13.45 11.71 15.33
C LYS A 183 13.05 10.69 16.39
N ARG A 184 11.88 10.07 16.22
CA ARG A 184 11.32 9.06 17.11
C ARG A 184 11.40 7.65 16.51
N GLY A 185 12.16 7.49 15.42
CA GLY A 185 12.48 6.19 14.82
C GLY A 185 11.45 5.65 13.83
N VAL A 186 10.41 6.42 13.45
CA VAL A 186 9.44 5.98 12.44
C VAL A 186 9.69 6.70 11.13
N ARG A 187 9.87 5.94 10.06
CA ARG A 187 9.99 6.44 8.69
C ARG A 187 8.65 6.31 7.97
N VAL A 188 8.31 7.29 7.16
CA VAL A 188 7.09 7.27 6.34
C VAL A 188 7.46 7.68 4.92
N ASN A 189 7.16 6.81 3.95
CA ASN A 189 7.43 7.05 2.53
C ASN A 189 6.23 6.65 1.69
N SER A 190 6.18 7.10 0.45
CA SER A 190 5.15 6.67 -0.51
C SER A 190 5.76 6.07 -1.77
N ILE A 191 5.00 5.20 -2.40
CA ILE A 191 5.19 4.79 -3.78
C ILE A 191 4.08 5.39 -4.63
N SER A 192 4.41 5.83 -5.85
CA SER A 192 3.49 6.41 -6.81
C SER A 192 3.48 5.60 -8.11
N PRO A 193 2.82 4.42 -8.13
CA PRO A 193 2.79 3.58 -9.31
C PRO A 193 2.21 4.29 -10.53
N GLY A 194 2.75 3.95 -11.70
CA GLY A 194 2.18 4.29 -12.99
C GLY A 194 0.98 3.40 -13.35
N TYR A 195 0.78 3.15 -14.63
CA TYR A 195 -0.20 2.15 -15.09
C TYR A 195 0.33 0.74 -14.82
N ILE A 196 -0.32 0.02 -13.90
CA ILE A 196 0.04 -1.34 -13.50
C ILE A 196 -1.02 -2.32 -13.97
N GLY A 197 -0.60 -3.36 -14.66
CA GLY A 197 -1.46 -4.42 -15.19
C GLY A 197 -1.87 -5.44 -14.12
N THR A 198 -2.74 -5.02 -13.19
CA THR A 198 -3.38 -5.94 -12.26
C THR A 198 -4.52 -6.70 -12.96
N GLU A 199 -4.94 -7.85 -12.40
CA GLU A 199 -6.11 -8.59 -12.91
C GLU A 199 -7.36 -7.70 -13.06
N LEU A 200 -7.59 -6.81 -12.07
CA LEU A 200 -8.69 -5.85 -12.13
C LEU A 200 -8.59 -4.95 -13.36
N THR A 201 -7.41 -4.45 -13.67
CA THR A 201 -7.19 -3.56 -14.82
C THR A 201 -7.31 -4.33 -16.13
N LEU A 202 -6.69 -5.50 -16.21
CA LEU A 202 -6.63 -6.30 -17.45
C LEU A 202 -7.97 -6.95 -17.83
N ASN A 203 -8.84 -7.20 -16.83
CA ASN A 203 -10.14 -7.83 -17.03
C ASN A 203 -11.32 -6.85 -17.00
N SER A 204 -11.09 -5.56 -16.76
CA SER A 204 -12.16 -4.55 -16.72
C SER A 204 -12.61 -4.16 -18.13
N PRO A 205 -13.88 -4.39 -18.52
CA PRO A 205 -14.39 -4.00 -19.82
C PRO A 205 -14.26 -2.50 -20.14
N THR A 206 -14.24 -1.66 -19.11
CA THR A 206 -14.12 -0.20 -19.24
C THR A 206 -12.68 0.28 -19.35
N LEU A 207 -11.71 -0.49 -18.82
CA LEU A 207 -10.29 -0.11 -18.81
C LEU A 207 -9.49 -0.73 -19.95
N VAL A 208 -9.85 -1.94 -20.40
CA VAL A 208 -9.17 -2.64 -21.51
C VAL A 208 -9.03 -1.76 -22.76
N PRO A 209 -10.04 -0.99 -23.21
CA PRO A 209 -9.88 -0.10 -24.36
C PRO A 209 -8.86 1.02 -24.16
N LEU A 210 -8.44 1.31 -22.93
CA LEU A 210 -7.47 2.36 -22.61
C LEU A 210 -6.03 1.84 -22.57
N ILE A 211 -5.83 0.52 -22.52
CA ILE A 211 -4.51 -0.10 -22.31
C ILE A 211 -3.53 0.30 -23.42
N GLU A 212 -3.95 0.27 -24.68
CA GLU A 212 -3.10 0.66 -25.81
C GLU A 212 -2.62 2.10 -25.68
N LYS A 213 -3.54 3.01 -25.31
CA LYS A 213 -3.21 4.41 -25.07
C LYS A 213 -2.23 4.58 -23.92
N TRP A 214 -2.45 3.87 -22.82
CA TRP A 214 -1.57 3.90 -21.64
C TRP A 214 -0.16 3.35 -21.98
N ASN A 215 -0.10 2.29 -22.76
CA ASN A 215 1.16 1.75 -23.25
C ASN A 215 1.92 2.79 -24.08
N HIS A 216 1.22 3.48 -25.00
CA HIS A 216 1.82 4.52 -25.82
C HIS A 216 2.31 5.72 -24.99
N MET A 217 1.61 6.07 -23.91
CA MET A 217 1.99 7.18 -23.02
C MET A 217 3.11 6.80 -22.04
N SER A 218 3.33 5.51 -21.81
CA SER A 218 4.38 5.03 -20.94
C SER A 218 5.73 5.06 -21.65
N PRO A 219 6.80 5.64 -21.06
CA PRO A 219 8.12 5.68 -21.71
C PRO A 219 8.67 4.30 -22.07
N LEU A 220 8.32 3.25 -21.30
CA LEU A 220 8.70 1.86 -21.59
C LEU A 220 7.79 1.16 -22.61
N GLY A 221 6.79 1.85 -23.17
CA GLY A 221 5.87 1.31 -24.17
C GLY A 221 4.91 0.23 -23.66
N ARG A 222 4.81 0.05 -22.35
CA ARG A 222 3.95 -0.95 -21.71
C ARG A 222 3.50 -0.52 -20.32
N MET A 223 2.46 -1.15 -19.81
CA MET A 223 2.15 -1.09 -18.39
C MET A 223 3.21 -1.82 -17.57
N GLY A 224 3.42 -1.36 -16.35
CA GLY A 224 4.19 -2.09 -15.35
C GLY A 224 3.44 -3.34 -14.88
N LYS A 225 4.18 -4.31 -14.36
CA LYS A 225 3.64 -5.47 -13.67
C LYS A 225 3.64 -5.22 -12.15
N PRO A 226 2.71 -5.79 -11.37
CA PRO A 226 2.74 -5.68 -9.91
C PRO A 226 4.09 -6.05 -9.30
N GLU A 227 4.78 -7.06 -9.87
CA GLU A 227 6.08 -7.56 -9.42
C GLU A 227 7.21 -6.51 -9.55
N GLU A 228 7.04 -5.52 -10.43
CA GLU A 228 8.02 -4.44 -10.60
C GLU A 228 8.00 -3.42 -9.45
N LEU A 229 7.01 -3.53 -8.53
CA LEU A 229 6.91 -2.72 -7.31
C LEU A 229 7.50 -3.43 -6.06
N GLU A 230 7.84 -4.72 -6.16
CA GLU A 230 8.29 -5.53 -5.02
C GLU A 230 9.58 -5.00 -4.40
N ALA A 231 10.59 -4.77 -5.23
CA ALA A 231 11.92 -4.40 -4.76
C ALA A 231 11.93 -3.08 -3.98
N ILE A 232 11.19 -2.06 -4.45
CA ILE A 232 11.11 -0.78 -3.73
C ILE A 232 10.35 -0.94 -2.41
N CYS A 233 9.31 -1.76 -2.35
CA CYS A 233 8.56 -2.00 -1.12
C CYS A 233 9.42 -2.76 -0.10
N VAL A 234 10.15 -3.80 -0.51
CA VAL A 234 11.10 -4.52 0.37
C VAL A 234 12.19 -3.58 0.88
N TYR A 235 12.78 -2.75 0.00
CA TYR A 235 13.75 -1.72 0.41
C TYR A 235 13.19 -0.79 1.47
N LEU A 236 11.99 -0.27 1.27
CA LEU A 236 11.36 0.68 2.21
C LEU A 236 10.98 0.03 3.54
N ALA A 237 10.57 -1.24 3.55
CA ALA A 237 10.25 -1.99 4.76
C ALA A 237 11.48 -2.34 5.61
N GLY A 238 12.66 -2.47 4.98
CA GLY A 238 13.88 -2.97 5.57
C GLY A 238 14.82 -1.92 6.15
N ASP A 239 15.90 -2.41 6.71
CA ASP A 239 16.93 -1.58 7.36
C ASP A 239 17.91 -0.95 6.34
N THR A 240 17.80 -1.27 5.06
CA THR A 240 18.57 -0.63 3.99
C THR A 240 18.09 0.79 3.66
N SER A 241 16.90 1.15 4.12
CA SER A 241 16.28 2.46 3.90
C SER A 241 16.27 3.37 5.13
N THR A 242 17.19 3.16 6.09
CA THR A 242 17.22 3.92 7.35
C THR A 242 17.41 5.43 7.19
N PHE A 243 17.93 5.88 6.05
CA PHE A 243 18.09 7.31 5.72
C PHE A 243 17.07 7.80 4.69
N THR A 244 15.96 7.04 4.51
CA THR A 244 14.91 7.36 3.55
C THR A 244 13.58 7.58 4.29
N THR A 245 13.13 8.84 4.35
CA THR A 245 11.83 9.22 4.93
C THR A 245 11.29 10.47 4.24
N GLY A 246 9.98 10.61 4.11
CA GLY A 246 9.31 11.70 3.41
C GLY A 246 9.48 11.67 1.88
N SER A 247 10.00 10.57 1.33
CA SER A 247 10.22 10.39 -0.09
C SER A 247 8.99 9.79 -0.77
N ASP A 248 8.78 10.17 -2.03
CA ASP A 248 7.80 9.56 -2.92
C ASP A 248 8.53 8.96 -4.14
N PHE A 249 8.26 7.69 -4.42
CA PHE A 249 8.93 6.93 -5.50
C PHE A 249 7.94 6.72 -6.65
N ILE A 250 8.12 7.50 -7.70
CA ILE A 250 7.29 7.47 -8.91
C ILE A 250 7.80 6.36 -9.83
#